data_377ef118e1d0fb9bf86ddd2230a593a3
#
_entry.id   377ef118e1d0fb9bf86ddd2230a593a3
#
_cell.length_a   1.000
_cell.length_b   1.000
_cell.length_c   1.000
_cell.angle_alpha   90.00
_cell.angle_beta   90.00
_cell.angle_gamma   90.00
#
_symmetry.space_group_name_H-M   'P 1'
#
loop_
_entity.id
_entity.type
_entity.pdbx_description
1 polymer ?
#
loop_
_entity_poly.entity_id
_entity_poly.type
_entity_poly.pdbx_seq_one_letter_code
_entity_poly.pdbx_strand_id
1 'polypeptide(L)'
;MVSTLIFPRAMSRLDYRTSGALSVTARNLAAARHAAYWWVLLSGFVEPLLYLLSIGVGVGRLVGDIALPDGRLVTYAQFVAPAMLAASAMNGALAETTLNFYGKLKFMRIYDATLATPITPMQVSVGELIWAMCRGGGYSAVFLVVMAALDLTTWGWALVALPVTLLVGFAFGALGMGLSTLLRSWQDFDYINVTQLGLFLFSGTFSPPSDFPVPLQVLIELTPLYHGVALLRAITTGSPDWSMLWHAGYLVALAVAGLTMASRRMGRLLLK
;
A
#
# COMPACT_ATOMS: atom_id res chain seq x y z
N MET A 1 44.77 -9.16 -27.85
CA MET A 1 43.39 -8.76 -28.26
C MET A 1 42.73 -8.21 -27.00
N VAL A 2 42.88 -6.91 -26.77
CA VAL A 2 42.38 -6.24 -25.55
C VAL A 2 40.93 -5.79 -25.85
N SER A 3 39.96 -6.42 -25.22
CA SER A 3 38.56 -6.04 -25.32
C SER A 3 38.39 -4.64 -24.71
N THR A 4 38.02 -3.70 -25.54
CA THR A 4 37.63 -2.34 -25.19
C THR A 4 36.45 -2.36 -24.23
N LEU A 5 36.71 -2.09 -22.95
CA LEU A 5 35.71 -1.74 -21.95
C LEU A 5 35.04 -0.43 -22.42
N ILE A 6 33.84 -0.55 -22.99
CA ILE A 6 32.97 0.58 -23.31
C ILE A 6 32.48 1.13 -21.94
N PHE A 7 33.13 2.18 -21.45
CA PHE A 7 32.57 2.96 -20.36
C PHE A 7 31.24 3.59 -20.85
N PRO A 8 30.11 3.35 -20.18
CA PRO A 8 28.90 4.01 -20.58
C PRO A 8 29.04 5.52 -20.39
N ARG A 9 28.55 6.29 -21.37
CA ARG A 9 28.44 7.76 -21.34
C ARG A 9 28.03 8.25 -19.97
N ALA A 10 28.59 9.37 -19.52
CA ALA A 10 28.21 10.04 -18.28
C ALA A 10 26.68 10.19 -18.23
N MET A 11 26.04 9.32 -17.45
CA MET A 11 24.60 9.36 -17.23
C MET A 11 24.25 10.67 -16.52
N SER A 12 23.16 11.31 -16.92
CA SER A 12 22.66 12.50 -16.23
C SER A 12 22.38 12.15 -14.76
N ARG A 13 22.41 13.14 -13.88
CA ARG A 13 22.14 12.90 -12.44
C ARG A 13 20.74 12.28 -12.19
N LEU A 14 19.81 12.53 -13.09
CA LEU A 14 18.46 11.92 -13.06
C LEU A 14 18.51 10.45 -13.47
N ASP A 15 19.24 10.11 -14.55
CA ASP A 15 19.38 8.72 -15.00
C ASP A 15 20.09 7.85 -13.96
N TYR A 16 21.07 8.41 -13.26
CA TYR A 16 21.76 7.73 -12.16
C TYR A 16 20.83 7.46 -10.97
N ARG A 17 19.94 8.42 -10.62
CA ARG A 17 19.00 8.26 -9.50
C ARG A 17 17.94 7.21 -9.79
N THR A 18 17.39 7.20 -11.00
CA THR A 18 16.37 6.23 -11.42
C THR A 18 16.95 4.84 -11.64
N SER A 19 18.13 4.72 -12.23
CA SER A 19 18.75 3.42 -12.51
C SER A 19 19.08 2.65 -11.23
N GLY A 20 19.53 3.32 -10.16
CA GLY A 20 19.83 2.67 -8.88
C GLY A 20 18.59 2.07 -8.21
N ALA A 21 17.46 2.79 -8.18
CA ALA A 21 16.20 2.28 -7.65
C ALA A 21 15.65 1.11 -8.50
N LEU A 22 15.71 1.22 -9.82
CA LEU A 22 15.29 0.15 -10.73
C LEU A 22 16.17 -1.10 -10.61
N SER A 23 17.45 -0.94 -10.34
CA SER A 23 18.35 -2.08 -10.10
C SER A 23 17.97 -2.86 -8.82
N VAL A 24 17.56 -2.17 -7.76
CA VAL A 24 17.03 -2.81 -6.54
C VAL A 24 15.72 -3.54 -6.85
N THR A 25 14.80 -2.92 -7.58
CA THR A 25 13.55 -3.55 -8.01
C THR A 25 13.81 -4.79 -8.88
N ALA A 26 14.71 -4.70 -9.86
CA ALA A 26 15.07 -5.82 -10.75
C ALA A 26 15.68 -6.99 -9.98
N ARG A 27 16.52 -6.72 -8.97
CA ARG A 27 17.04 -7.77 -8.06
C ARG A 27 15.91 -8.49 -7.35
N ASN A 28 14.95 -7.76 -6.79
CA ASN A 28 13.80 -8.32 -6.10
C ASN A 28 12.92 -9.15 -7.05
N LEU A 29 12.71 -8.67 -8.28
CA LEU A 29 12.00 -9.40 -9.32
C LEU A 29 12.72 -10.70 -9.71
N ALA A 30 14.05 -10.67 -9.83
CA ALA A 30 14.84 -11.86 -10.14
C ALA A 30 14.77 -12.91 -9.02
N ALA A 31 14.89 -12.46 -7.76
CA ALA A 31 14.72 -13.33 -6.60
C ALA A 31 13.32 -13.97 -6.54
N ALA A 32 12.33 -13.21 -6.94
CA ALA A 32 10.95 -13.62 -6.96
C ALA A 32 10.63 -14.71 -7.98
N ARG A 33 11.27 -14.72 -9.13
CA ARG A 33 11.02 -15.71 -10.21
C ARG A 33 11.30 -17.16 -9.79
N HIS A 34 12.11 -17.37 -8.76
CA HIS A 34 12.48 -18.69 -8.23
C HIS A 34 11.61 -19.14 -7.03
N ALA A 35 10.74 -18.27 -6.52
CA ALA A 35 9.82 -18.62 -5.44
C ALA A 35 8.48 -19.15 -5.99
N ALA A 36 7.76 -19.96 -5.18
CA ALA A 36 6.41 -20.44 -5.52
C ALA A 36 5.38 -19.28 -5.48
N TYR A 37 5.49 -18.37 -6.42
CA TYR A 37 4.82 -17.06 -6.45
C TYR A 37 3.30 -17.14 -6.47
N TRP A 38 2.76 -18.20 -7.03
CA TRP A 38 1.32 -18.41 -7.15
C TRP A 38 0.60 -18.44 -5.80
N TRP A 39 1.21 -19.06 -4.77
CA TRP A 39 0.64 -19.08 -3.43
C TRP A 39 0.62 -17.70 -2.79
N VAL A 40 1.65 -16.92 -3.00
CA VAL A 40 1.75 -15.56 -2.47
C VAL A 40 0.75 -14.64 -3.16
N LEU A 41 0.57 -14.78 -4.48
CA LEU A 41 -0.46 -14.06 -5.24
C LEU A 41 -1.86 -14.45 -4.74
N LEU A 42 -2.10 -15.75 -4.59
CA LEU A 42 -3.39 -16.25 -4.17
C LEU A 42 -3.74 -15.78 -2.74
N SER A 43 -2.82 -15.87 -1.80
CA SER A 43 -3.08 -15.50 -0.40
C SER A 43 -3.40 -14.01 -0.21
N GLY A 44 -2.70 -13.12 -0.92
CA GLY A 44 -2.91 -11.68 -0.79
C GLY A 44 -4.25 -11.19 -1.34
N PHE A 45 -4.89 -11.99 -2.17
CA PHE A 45 -6.18 -11.69 -2.81
C PHE A 45 -7.35 -12.43 -2.14
N VAL A 46 -7.14 -13.68 -1.72
CA VAL A 46 -8.23 -14.54 -1.19
C VAL A 46 -8.82 -13.98 0.10
N GLU A 47 -7.99 -13.48 1.01
CA GLU A 47 -8.48 -12.95 2.29
C GLU A 47 -9.47 -11.80 2.12
N PRO A 48 -9.18 -10.71 1.38
CA PRO A 48 -10.14 -9.63 1.14
C PRO A 48 -11.38 -10.08 0.37
N LEU A 49 -11.22 -11.05 -0.54
CA LEU A 49 -12.34 -11.61 -1.29
C LEU A 49 -13.31 -12.39 -0.38
N LEU A 50 -12.76 -13.21 0.53
CA LEU A 50 -13.58 -13.94 1.51
C LEU A 50 -14.33 -12.98 2.43
N TYR A 51 -13.69 -11.89 2.87
CA TYR A 51 -14.35 -10.83 3.63
C TYR A 51 -15.47 -10.19 2.82
N LEU A 52 -15.23 -9.83 1.55
CA LEU A 52 -16.22 -9.21 0.69
C LEU A 52 -17.43 -10.13 0.47
N LEU A 53 -17.19 -11.41 0.21
CA LEU A 53 -18.29 -12.37 0.00
C LEU A 53 -19.05 -12.63 1.31
N SER A 54 -18.36 -12.80 2.42
CA SER A 54 -18.99 -13.07 3.72
C SER A 54 -19.79 -11.86 4.21
N ILE A 55 -19.18 -10.70 4.25
CA ILE A 55 -19.78 -9.48 4.79
C ILE A 55 -20.72 -8.85 3.75
N GLY A 56 -20.28 -8.73 2.50
CA GLY A 56 -21.07 -8.10 1.45
C GLY A 56 -22.36 -8.86 1.15
N VAL A 57 -22.29 -10.18 0.99
CA VAL A 57 -23.46 -11.02 0.68
C VAL A 57 -24.18 -11.47 1.95
N GLY A 58 -23.45 -11.88 2.99
CA GLY A 58 -24.03 -12.38 4.23
C GLY A 58 -24.68 -11.29 5.07
N VAL A 59 -23.89 -10.32 5.50
CA VAL A 59 -24.35 -9.21 6.35
C VAL A 59 -25.16 -8.19 5.55
N GLY A 60 -24.83 -7.99 4.26
CA GLY A 60 -25.52 -7.04 3.40
C GLY A 60 -27.04 -7.28 3.29
N ARG A 61 -27.50 -8.53 3.37
CA ARG A 61 -28.92 -8.87 3.39
C ARG A 61 -29.66 -8.42 4.66
N LEU A 62 -28.91 -8.26 5.75
CA LEU A 62 -29.45 -7.85 7.05
C LEU A 62 -29.42 -6.33 7.23
N VAL A 63 -28.39 -5.67 6.70
CA VAL A 63 -28.18 -4.22 6.86
C VAL A 63 -28.99 -3.42 5.84
N GLY A 64 -29.19 -3.96 4.63
CA GLY A 64 -29.85 -3.24 3.55
C GLY A 64 -28.97 -2.20 2.87
N ASP A 65 -29.59 -1.18 2.29
CA ASP A 65 -28.87 -0.11 1.57
C ASP A 65 -28.36 0.97 2.53
N ILE A 66 -27.19 1.51 2.24
CA ILE A 66 -26.55 2.59 3.00
C ILE A 66 -26.63 3.88 2.20
N ALA A 67 -27.00 4.98 2.87
CA ALA A 67 -26.97 6.31 2.29
C ALA A 67 -25.54 6.86 2.28
N LEU A 68 -25.07 7.26 1.11
CA LEU A 68 -23.82 8.03 0.96
C LEU A 68 -24.03 9.50 1.37
N PRO A 69 -22.97 10.26 1.63
CA PRO A 69 -23.07 11.70 1.97
C PRO A 69 -23.78 12.54 0.91
N ASP A 70 -23.82 12.09 -0.35
CA ASP A 70 -24.54 12.72 -1.47
C ASP A 70 -26.01 12.33 -1.56
N GLY A 71 -26.53 11.53 -0.59
CA GLY A 71 -27.91 11.07 -0.51
C GLY A 71 -28.24 9.86 -1.38
N ARG A 72 -27.29 9.32 -2.16
CA ARG A 72 -27.51 8.10 -2.95
C ARG A 72 -27.50 6.87 -2.05
N LEU A 73 -28.38 5.92 -2.35
CA LEU A 73 -28.40 4.62 -1.71
C LEU A 73 -27.49 3.66 -2.50
N VAL A 74 -26.62 2.97 -1.79
CA VAL A 74 -25.76 1.92 -2.33
C VAL A 74 -25.92 0.65 -1.51
N THR A 75 -25.75 -0.49 -2.14
CA THR A 75 -25.75 -1.76 -1.40
C THR A 75 -24.62 -1.82 -0.40
N TYR A 76 -24.79 -2.54 0.70
CA TYR A 76 -23.75 -2.71 1.71
C TYR A 76 -22.45 -3.23 1.11
N ALA A 77 -22.52 -4.14 0.12
CA ALA A 77 -21.37 -4.65 -0.59
C ALA A 77 -20.60 -3.53 -1.36
N GLN A 78 -21.32 -2.63 -2.03
CA GLN A 78 -20.73 -1.47 -2.73
C GLN A 78 -20.09 -0.47 -1.75
N PHE A 79 -20.62 -0.37 -0.53
CA PHE A 79 -20.07 0.48 0.52
C PHE A 79 -18.78 -0.09 1.11
N VAL A 80 -18.73 -1.41 1.37
CA VAL A 80 -17.62 -2.09 2.04
C VAL A 80 -16.47 -2.44 1.07
N ALA A 81 -16.76 -2.79 -0.18
CA ALA A 81 -15.74 -3.26 -1.13
C ALA A 81 -14.56 -2.29 -1.33
N PRO A 82 -14.75 -0.96 -1.51
CA PRO A 82 -13.62 -0.02 -1.60
C PRO A 82 -12.77 0.02 -0.33
N ALA A 83 -13.38 -0.15 0.84
CA ALA A 83 -12.67 -0.19 2.10
C ALA A 83 -11.82 -1.47 2.25
N MET A 84 -12.35 -2.62 1.79
CA MET A 84 -11.59 -3.87 1.70
C MET A 84 -10.40 -3.73 0.75
N LEU A 85 -10.59 -3.06 -0.38
CA LEU A 85 -9.50 -2.78 -1.33
C LEU A 85 -8.41 -1.89 -0.70
N ALA A 86 -8.79 -0.83 0.03
CA ALA A 86 -7.86 0.03 0.74
C ALA A 86 -7.09 -0.74 1.83
N ALA A 87 -7.78 -1.56 2.61
CA ALA A 87 -7.18 -2.39 3.65
C ALA A 87 -6.23 -3.44 3.06
N SER A 88 -6.60 -4.08 1.95
CA SER A 88 -5.74 -5.01 1.23
C SER A 88 -4.46 -4.33 0.72
N ALA A 89 -4.57 -3.13 0.15
CA ALA A 89 -3.41 -2.36 -0.29
C ALA A 89 -2.50 -1.98 0.89
N MET A 90 -3.07 -1.56 2.02
CA MET A 90 -2.34 -1.30 3.26
C MET A 90 -1.61 -2.55 3.76
N ASN A 91 -2.33 -3.66 3.92
CA ASN A 91 -1.78 -4.91 4.47
C ASN A 91 -0.67 -5.47 3.57
N GLY A 92 -0.88 -5.51 2.27
CA GLY A 92 0.11 -5.98 1.31
C GLY A 92 1.38 -5.12 1.29
N ALA A 93 1.21 -3.79 1.32
CA ALA A 93 2.33 -2.86 1.37
C ALA A 93 3.10 -2.96 2.69
N LEU A 94 2.40 -3.00 3.84
CA LEU A 94 3.03 -3.12 5.16
C LEU A 94 3.77 -4.45 5.32
N ALA A 95 3.19 -5.57 4.89
CA ALA A 95 3.86 -6.87 4.95
C ALA A 95 5.21 -6.85 4.21
N GLU A 96 5.26 -6.23 3.02
CA GLU A 96 6.48 -6.14 2.22
C GLU A 96 7.50 -5.18 2.83
N THR A 97 7.06 -4.02 3.30
CA THR A 97 7.93 -2.93 3.75
C THR A 97 8.26 -2.97 5.24
N THR A 98 7.58 -3.80 6.02
CA THR A 98 7.95 -4.05 7.42
C THR A 98 8.68 -5.38 7.55
N LEU A 99 8.00 -6.51 7.44
CA LEU A 99 8.55 -7.84 7.71
C LEU A 99 9.72 -8.18 6.77
N ASN A 100 9.47 -8.11 5.44
CA ASN A 100 10.48 -8.46 4.45
C ASN A 100 11.64 -7.46 4.45
N PHE A 101 11.35 -6.17 4.57
CA PHE A 101 12.38 -5.15 4.63
C PHE A 101 13.24 -5.28 5.90
N TYR A 102 12.64 -5.53 7.07
CA TYR A 102 13.36 -5.76 8.32
C TYR A 102 14.27 -6.99 8.24
N GLY A 103 13.77 -8.09 7.66
CA GLY A 103 14.57 -9.29 7.42
C GLY A 103 15.80 -9.01 6.55
N LYS A 104 15.64 -8.27 5.44
CA LYS A 104 16.73 -7.85 4.57
C LYS A 104 17.72 -6.91 5.27
N LEU A 105 17.23 -6.01 6.14
CA LEU A 105 18.03 -5.02 6.86
C LEU A 105 18.84 -5.64 8.00
N LYS A 106 18.20 -6.45 8.85
CA LYS A 106 18.79 -6.91 10.13
C LYS A 106 19.47 -8.28 10.04
N PHE A 107 18.85 -9.23 9.32
CA PHE A 107 19.32 -10.62 9.29
C PHE A 107 20.16 -10.94 8.06
N MET A 108 19.65 -10.61 6.88
CA MET A 108 20.36 -10.93 5.63
C MET A 108 21.47 -9.94 5.29
N ARG A 109 21.48 -8.75 5.93
CA ARG A 109 22.44 -7.67 5.69
C ARG A 109 22.64 -7.33 4.21
N ILE A 110 21.58 -7.50 3.42
CA ILE A 110 21.63 -7.27 1.97
C ILE A 110 21.97 -5.80 1.66
N TYR A 111 21.50 -4.89 2.50
CA TYR A 111 21.70 -3.46 2.29
C TYR A 111 23.13 -3.00 2.62
N ASP A 112 23.86 -3.70 3.49
CA ASP A 112 25.29 -3.44 3.71
C ASP A 112 26.08 -3.63 2.41
N ALA A 113 25.86 -4.75 1.73
CA ALA A 113 26.47 -5.03 0.42
C ALA A 113 25.97 -4.06 -0.69
N THR A 114 24.69 -3.70 -0.65
CA THR A 114 24.12 -2.77 -1.65
C THR A 114 24.71 -1.37 -1.50
N LEU A 115 24.88 -0.87 -0.27
CA LEU A 115 25.44 0.46 0.01
C LEU A 115 26.97 0.52 -0.11
N ALA A 116 27.65 -0.62 -0.24
CA ALA A 116 29.06 -0.66 -0.68
C ALA A 116 29.21 -0.35 -2.17
N THR A 117 28.12 -0.31 -2.94
CA THR A 117 28.06 0.17 -4.31
C THR A 117 27.64 1.66 -4.33
N PRO A 118 27.68 2.36 -5.48
CA PRO A 118 27.25 3.77 -5.55
C PRO A 118 25.74 4.02 -5.33
N ILE A 119 24.99 3.04 -4.81
CA ILE A 119 23.55 3.15 -4.55
C ILE A 119 23.33 3.85 -3.20
N THR A 120 22.40 4.83 -3.19
CA THR A 120 22.08 5.61 -1.98
C THR A 120 20.93 4.96 -1.18
N PRO A 121 20.82 5.24 0.15
CA PRO A 121 19.71 4.76 0.98
C PRO A 121 18.32 5.14 0.42
N MET A 122 18.19 6.32 -0.22
CA MET A 122 16.97 6.75 -0.87
C MET A 122 16.64 5.87 -2.07
N GLN A 123 17.61 5.51 -2.89
CA GLN A 123 17.41 4.62 -4.04
C GLN A 123 17.02 3.21 -3.60
N VAL A 124 17.58 2.71 -2.51
CA VAL A 124 17.16 1.44 -1.91
C VAL A 124 15.70 1.53 -1.47
N SER A 125 15.34 2.57 -0.71
CA SER A 125 13.99 2.75 -0.20
C SER A 125 12.96 2.87 -1.33
N VAL A 126 13.25 3.66 -2.35
CA VAL A 126 12.37 3.80 -3.53
C VAL A 126 12.27 2.49 -4.31
N GLY A 127 13.38 1.78 -4.50
CA GLY A 127 13.39 0.50 -5.23
C GLY A 127 12.59 -0.60 -4.52
N GLU A 128 12.68 -0.69 -3.20
CA GLU A 128 11.86 -1.62 -2.42
C GLU A 128 10.38 -1.24 -2.46
N LEU A 129 10.03 0.06 -2.44
CA LEU A 129 8.66 0.51 -2.59
C LEU A 129 8.09 0.23 -3.98
N ILE A 130 8.86 0.47 -5.05
CA ILE A 130 8.42 0.12 -6.41
C ILE A 130 8.14 -1.37 -6.49
N TRP A 131 8.99 -2.21 -5.90
CA TRP A 131 8.76 -3.65 -5.84
C TRP A 131 7.47 -4.00 -5.10
N ALA A 132 7.25 -3.40 -3.92
CA ALA A 132 6.03 -3.59 -3.15
C ALA A 132 4.78 -3.19 -3.95
N MET A 133 4.87 -2.09 -4.73
CA MET A 133 3.76 -1.62 -5.59
C MET A 133 3.53 -2.54 -6.80
N CYS A 134 4.58 -3.06 -7.43
CA CYS A 134 4.41 -4.05 -8.50
C CYS A 134 3.65 -5.28 -8.01
N ARG A 135 3.97 -5.74 -6.82
CA ARG A 135 3.33 -6.90 -6.21
C ARG A 135 1.92 -6.61 -5.71
N GLY A 136 1.78 -5.56 -4.88
CA GLY A 136 0.49 -5.13 -4.32
C GLY A 136 -0.48 -4.66 -5.40
N GLY A 137 0.02 -4.01 -6.45
CA GLY A 137 -0.78 -3.60 -7.62
C GLY A 137 -1.39 -4.77 -8.37
N GLY A 138 -0.66 -5.90 -8.46
CA GLY A 138 -1.21 -7.13 -9.03
C GLY A 138 -2.43 -7.64 -8.24
N TYR A 139 -2.34 -7.69 -6.90
CA TYR A 139 -3.48 -8.08 -6.05
C TYR A 139 -4.66 -7.12 -6.17
N SER A 140 -4.37 -5.83 -6.15
CA SER A 140 -5.38 -4.78 -6.26
C SER A 140 -6.09 -4.82 -7.61
N ALA A 141 -5.36 -5.08 -8.70
CA ALA A 141 -5.94 -5.22 -10.03
C ALA A 141 -6.91 -6.41 -10.10
N VAL A 142 -6.52 -7.57 -9.56
CA VAL A 142 -7.40 -8.75 -9.51
C VAL A 142 -8.64 -8.45 -8.67
N PHE A 143 -8.49 -7.79 -7.51
CA PHE A 143 -9.62 -7.44 -6.66
C PHE A 143 -10.59 -6.46 -7.37
N LEU A 144 -10.06 -5.46 -8.10
CA LEU A 144 -10.87 -4.52 -8.90
C LEU A 144 -11.61 -5.23 -10.04
N VAL A 145 -10.98 -6.22 -10.68
CA VAL A 145 -11.64 -7.06 -11.69
C VAL A 145 -12.83 -7.80 -11.06
N VAL A 146 -12.66 -8.37 -9.87
CA VAL A 146 -13.75 -9.05 -9.15
C VAL A 146 -14.83 -8.06 -8.76
N MET A 147 -14.49 -6.87 -8.26
CA MET A 147 -15.48 -5.84 -7.95
C MET A 147 -16.30 -5.46 -9.18
N ALA A 148 -15.66 -5.28 -10.34
CA ALA A 148 -16.34 -4.97 -11.58
C ALA A 148 -17.20 -6.15 -12.10
N ALA A 149 -16.73 -7.38 -11.94
CA ALA A 149 -17.46 -8.58 -12.34
C ALA A 149 -18.70 -8.87 -11.45
N LEU A 150 -18.69 -8.39 -10.20
CA LEU A 150 -19.81 -8.47 -9.26
C LEU A 150 -20.73 -7.23 -9.29
N ASP A 151 -20.59 -6.35 -10.29
CA ASP A 151 -21.33 -5.10 -10.43
C ASP A 151 -21.25 -4.15 -9.21
N LEU A 152 -20.15 -4.26 -8.43
CA LEU A 152 -19.89 -3.36 -7.30
C LEU A 152 -19.29 -2.02 -7.75
N THR A 153 -18.73 -1.98 -8.95
CA THR A 153 -18.22 -0.79 -9.64
C THR A 153 -18.26 -1.01 -11.15
N THR A 154 -18.13 0.06 -11.92
CA THR A 154 -18.01 -0.08 -13.37
C THR A 154 -16.55 -0.31 -13.78
N TRP A 155 -16.33 -0.92 -14.94
CA TRP A 155 -15.00 -1.16 -15.49
C TRP A 155 -14.16 0.13 -15.65
N GLY A 156 -14.82 1.23 -16.01
CA GLY A 156 -14.15 2.55 -16.11
C GLY A 156 -13.65 3.03 -14.76
N TRP A 157 -14.49 2.98 -13.73
CA TRP A 157 -14.11 3.38 -12.38
C TRP A 157 -13.10 2.42 -11.74
N ALA A 158 -13.16 1.13 -12.03
CA ALA A 158 -12.15 0.17 -11.60
C ALA A 158 -10.76 0.53 -12.13
N LEU A 159 -10.65 0.96 -13.40
CA LEU A 159 -9.38 1.38 -13.99
C LEU A 159 -8.84 2.65 -13.31
N VAL A 160 -9.71 3.62 -12.98
CA VAL A 160 -9.33 4.85 -12.28
C VAL A 160 -8.97 4.57 -10.80
N ALA A 161 -9.59 3.58 -10.17
CA ALA A 161 -9.31 3.20 -8.79
C ALA A 161 -7.92 2.54 -8.62
N LEU A 162 -7.37 1.90 -9.66
CA LEU A 162 -6.07 1.23 -9.57
C LEU A 162 -4.92 2.17 -9.16
N PRO A 163 -4.67 3.32 -9.83
CA PRO A 163 -3.62 4.24 -9.40
C PRO A 163 -3.86 4.81 -8.00
N VAL A 164 -5.11 4.99 -7.58
CA VAL A 164 -5.44 5.45 -6.22
C VAL A 164 -5.13 4.36 -5.20
N THR A 165 -5.43 3.11 -5.51
CA THR A 165 -5.05 1.97 -4.66
C THR A 165 -3.54 1.86 -4.51
N LEU A 166 -2.79 2.11 -5.59
CA LEU A 166 -1.33 2.17 -5.54
C LEU A 166 -0.84 3.35 -4.67
N LEU A 167 -1.52 4.50 -4.69
CA LEU A 167 -1.19 5.62 -3.81
C LEU A 167 -1.38 5.24 -2.33
N VAL A 168 -2.48 4.56 -1.99
CA VAL A 168 -2.72 4.04 -0.63
C VAL A 168 -1.59 3.09 -0.22
N GLY A 169 -1.30 2.09 -1.06
CA GLY A 169 -0.20 1.15 -0.81
C GLY A 169 1.15 1.83 -0.68
N PHE A 170 1.44 2.83 -1.52
CA PHE A 170 2.69 3.59 -1.46
C PHE A 170 2.82 4.39 -0.17
N ALA A 171 1.75 5.03 0.30
CA ALA A 171 1.73 5.79 1.55
C ALA A 171 2.01 4.89 2.76
N PHE A 172 1.28 3.79 2.87
CA PHE A 172 1.48 2.81 3.95
C PHE A 172 2.80 2.06 3.85
N GLY A 173 3.23 1.73 2.63
CA GLY A 173 4.53 1.10 2.41
C GLY A 173 5.69 1.99 2.82
N ALA A 174 5.66 3.28 2.47
CA ALA A 174 6.66 4.24 2.89
C ALA A 174 6.70 4.41 4.42
N LEU A 175 5.53 4.52 5.05
CA LEU A 175 5.39 4.59 6.50
C LEU A 175 5.93 3.32 7.17
N GLY A 176 5.51 2.14 6.70
CA GLY A 176 5.94 0.84 7.21
C GLY A 176 7.45 0.66 7.14
N MET A 177 8.06 1.06 6.01
CA MET A 177 9.52 1.03 5.87
C MET A 177 10.21 1.95 6.88
N GLY A 178 9.67 3.16 7.11
CA GLY A 178 10.17 4.06 8.15
C GLY A 178 10.08 3.44 9.54
N LEU A 179 8.92 2.87 9.89
CA LEU A 179 8.68 2.20 11.17
C LEU A 179 9.58 0.97 11.37
N SER A 180 9.81 0.17 10.32
CA SER A 180 10.66 -1.03 10.39
C SER A 180 12.09 -0.72 10.81
N THR A 181 12.59 0.49 10.52
CA THR A 181 13.92 0.94 10.98
C THR A 181 13.97 1.22 12.49
N LEU A 182 12.82 1.34 13.16
CA LEU A 182 12.70 1.56 14.61
C LEU A 182 12.60 0.26 15.38
N LEU A 183 12.13 -0.81 14.74
CA LEU A 183 11.92 -2.10 15.37
C LEU A 183 13.23 -2.70 15.87
N ARG A 184 13.18 -3.29 17.05
CA ARG A 184 14.33 -3.91 17.74
C ARG A 184 14.26 -5.43 17.71
N SER A 185 13.05 -5.97 17.78
CA SER A 185 12.78 -7.39 17.91
C SER A 185 11.59 -7.83 17.04
N TRP A 186 11.41 -9.14 16.92
CA TRP A 186 10.25 -9.72 16.23
C TRP A 186 8.93 -9.43 16.96
N GLN A 187 8.95 -9.30 18.27
CA GLN A 187 7.77 -8.98 19.08
C GLN A 187 7.21 -7.59 18.76
N ASP A 188 8.05 -6.67 18.29
CA ASP A 188 7.60 -5.32 17.93
C ASP A 188 6.63 -5.33 16.73
N PHE A 189 6.58 -6.40 15.93
CA PHE A 189 5.62 -6.55 14.85
C PHE A 189 4.18 -6.69 15.34
N ASP A 190 3.98 -7.16 16.56
CA ASP A 190 2.64 -7.26 17.15
C ASP A 190 1.99 -5.87 17.29
N TYR A 191 2.78 -4.82 17.60
CA TYR A 191 2.28 -3.46 17.62
C TYR A 191 1.80 -2.99 16.24
N ILE A 192 2.51 -3.38 15.17
CA ILE A 192 2.09 -3.06 13.80
C ILE A 192 0.79 -3.79 13.47
N ASN A 193 0.69 -5.07 13.79
CA ASN A 193 -0.51 -5.89 13.52
C ASN A 193 -1.73 -5.35 14.28
N VAL A 194 -1.59 -5.00 15.57
CA VAL A 194 -2.67 -4.41 16.37
C VAL A 194 -3.08 -3.04 15.80
N THR A 195 -2.10 -2.23 15.39
CA THR A 195 -2.39 -0.93 14.75
C THR A 195 -3.13 -1.11 13.42
N GLN A 196 -2.71 -2.06 12.57
CA GLN A 196 -3.41 -2.38 11.33
C GLN A 196 -4.87 -2.79 11.57
N LEU A 197 -5.09 -3.66 12.56
CA LEU A 197 -6.43 -4.09 12.95
C LEU A 197 -7.26 -2.89 13.43
N GLY A 198 -6.70 -2.04 14.29
CA GLY A 198 -7.34 -0.82 14.77
C GLY A 198 -7.71 0.12 13.62
N LEU A 199 -6.77 0.38 12.70
CA LEU A 199 -7.04 1.19 11.51
C LEU A 199 -8.15 0.57 10.65
N PHE A 200 -8.14 -0.73 10.45
CA PHE A 200 -9.16 -1.43 9.67
C PHE A 200 -10.56 -1.31 10.26
N LEU A 201 -10.68 -1.44 11.58
CA LEU A 201 -11.98 -1.35 12.28
C LEU A 201 -12.49 0.10 12.36
N PHE A 202 -11.58 1.06 12.53
CA PHE A 202 -11.90 2.46 12.80
C PHE A 202 -11.51 3.40 11.65
N SER A 203 -11.79 3.03 10.41
CA SER A 203 -11.58 3.90 9.23
C SER A 203 -12.82 4.03 8.36
N GLY A 204 -14.01 3.88 8.94
CA GLY A 204 -15.25 3.93 8.17
C GLY A 204 -15.40 2.76 7.20
N THR A 205 -14.81 1.60 7.54
CA THR A 205 -14.87 0.39 6.72
C THR A 205 -16.28 -0.21 6.73
N PHE A 206 -16.87 -0.37 7.91
CA PHE A 206 -18.12 -1.09 8.11
C PHE A 206 -19.34 -0.18 8.30
N SER A 207 -19.13 1.03 8.80
CA SER A 207 -20.16 2.04 9.00
C SER A 207 -19.64 3.42 8.64
N PRO A 208 -20.49 4.34 8.19
CA PRO A 208 -20.11 5.74 7.99
C PRO A 208 -19.63 6.35 9.30
N PRO A 209 -18.64 7.28 9.28
CA PRO A 209 -18.19 7.97 10.50
C PRO A 209 -19.31 8.70 11.25
N SER A 210 -20.35 9.16 10.53
CA SER A 210 -21.53 9.82 11.11
C SER A 210 -22.29 9.00 12.14
N ASP A 211 -22.17 7.67 12.10
CA ASP A 211 -22.85 6.76 13.02
C ASP A 211 -22.18 6.70 14.41
N PHE A 212 -20.98 7.28 14.52
CA PHE A 212 -20.21 7.28 15.76
C PHE A 212 -20.35 8.59 16.54
N PRO A 213 -20.12 8.57 17.89
CA PRO A 213 -20.01 9.79 18.68
C PRO A 213 -18.94 10.74 18.15
N VAL A 214 -19.16 12.04 18.24
CA VAL A 214 -18.27 13.09 17.69
C VAL A 214 -16.79 12.89 17.99
N PRO A 215 -16.34 12.56 19.22
CA PRO A 215 -14.92 12.34 19.50
C PRO A 215 -14.32 11.17 18.70
N LEU A 216 -15.09 10.10 18.51
CA LEU A 216 -14.64 8.93 17.75
C LEU A 216 -14.68 9.20 16.24
N GLN A 217 -15.64 9.98 15.77
CA GLN A 217 -15.70 10.44 14.39
C GLN A 217 -14.43 11.21 14.01
N VAL A 218 -14.02 12.18 14.82
CA VAL A 218 -12.78 12.95 14.58
C VAL A 218 -11.55 12.03 14.59
N LEU A 219 -11.50 11.06 15.50
CA LEU A 219 -10.41 10.09 15.54
C LEU A 219 -10.36 9.25 14.25
N ILE A 220 -11.51 8.77 13.76
CA ILE A 220 -11.63 8.02 12.52
C ILE A 220 -11.13 8.85 11.33
N GLU A 221 -11.58 10.09 11.22
CA GLU A 221 -11.22 11.00 10.13
C GLU A 221 -9.73 11.37 10.11
N LEU A 222 -9.05 11.30 11.24
CA LEU A 222 -7.61 11.52 11.33
C LEU A 222 -6.79 10.29 10.91
N THR A 223 -7.41 9.12 10.81
CA THR A 223 -6.66 7.90 10.44
C THR A 223 -6.25 7.90 8.97
N PRO A 224 -5.03 7.47 8.66
CA PRO A 224 -4.57 7.42 7.26
C PRO A 224 -5.38 6.46 6.39
N LEU A 225 -5.92 5.39 6.95
CA LEU A 225 -6.71 4.44 6.18
C LEU A 225 -8.08 5.02 5.80
N TYR A 226 -8.68 5.86 6.65
CA TYR A 226 -9.91 6.58 6.32
C TYR A 226 -9.78 7.39 5.02
N HIS A 227 -8.67 8.11 4.86
CA HIS A 227 -8.43 8.89 3.63
C HIS A 227 -8.32 7.98 2.39
N GLY A 228 -7.71 6.81 2.51
CA GLY A 228 -7.68 5.81 1.44
C GLY A 228 -9.06 5.26 1.12
N VAL A 229 -9.84 4.93 2.14
CA VAL A 229 -11.21 4.42 2.01
C VAL A 229 -12.13 5.47 1.37
N ALA A 230 -12.08 6.71 1.84
CA ALA A 230 -12.89 7.81 1.31
C ALA A 230 -12.60 8.05 -0.19
N LEU A 231 -11.32 8.10 -0.57
CA LEU A 231 -10.90 8.23 -1.96
C LEU A 231 -11.41 7.09 -2.84
N LEU A 232 -11.16 5.85 -2.43
CA LEU A 232 -11.55 4.69 -3.22
C LEU A 232 -13.06 4.56 -3.31
N ARG A 233 -13.79 4.88 -2.23
CA ARG A 233 -15.25 4.86 -2.21
C ARG A 233 -15.81 5.91 -3.18
N ALA A 234 -15.34 7.14 -3.14
CA ALA A 234 -15.78 8.20 -4.06
C ALA A 234 -15.59 7.80 -5.53
N ILE A 235 -14.45 7.18 -5.87
CA ILE A 235 -14.17 6.73 -7.25
C ILE A 235 -15.03 5.54 -7.64
N THR A 236 -15.07 4.48 -6.84
CA THR A 236 -15.75 3.23 -7.20
C THR A 236 -17.27 3.38 -7.24
N THR A 237 -17.84 4.32 -6.46
CA THR A 237 -19.28 4.66 -6.50
C THR A 237 -19.60 5.75 -7.54
N GLY A 238 -18.59 6.28 -8.25
CA GLY A 238 -18.79 7.29 -9.29
C GLY A 238 -19.24 8.64 -8.74
N SER A 239 -18.79 9.03 -7.55
CA SER A 239 -19.06 10.32 -6.90
C SER A 239 -17.78 11.12 -6.62
N PRO A 240 -16.99 11.49 -7.65
CA PRO A 240 -15.81 12.28 -7.44
C PRO A 240 -16.18 13.68 -6.92
N ASP A 241 -15.48 14.13 -5.88
CA ASP A 241 -15.67 15.44 -5.24
C ASP A 241 -14.30 16.10 -4.97
N TRP A 242 -14.31 17.41 -4.76
CA TRP A 242 -13.08 18.17 -4.46
C TRP A 242 -12.39 17.74 -3.16
N SER A 243 -13.11 17.15 -2.21
CA SER A 243 -12.54 16.57 -1.00
C SER A 243 -11.48 15.50 -1.29
N MET A 244 -11.55 14.84 -2.46
CA MET A 244 -10.57 13.85 -2.90
C MET A 244 -9.15 14.42 -2.96
N LEU A 245 -8.97 15.69 -3.30
CA LEU A 245 -7.66 16.34 -3.34
C LEU A 245 -7.04 16.41 -1.93
N TRP A 246 -7.86 16.68 -0.92
CA TRP A 246 -7.41 16.66 0.47
C TRP A 246 -6.96 15.27 0.92
N HIS A 247 -7.77 14.25 0.63
CA HIS A 247 -7.44 12.86 0.97
C HIS A 247 -6.18 12.38 0.23
N ALA A 248 -6.05 12.70 -1.06
CA ALA A 248 -4.85 12.39 -1.82
C ALA A 248 -3.62 13.14 -1.29
N GLY A 249 -3.75 14.43 -0.98
CA GLY A 249 -2.70 15.25 -0.39
C GLY A 249 -2.20 14.69 0.94
N TYR A 250 -3.11 14.24 1.80
CA TYR A 250 -2.76 13.58 3.07
C TYR A 250 -1.92 12.32 2.84
N LEU A 251 -2.35 11.44 1.92
CA LEU A 251 -1.61 10.21 1.60
C LEU A 251 -0.24 10.50 0.99
N VAL A 252 -0.13 11.50 0.12
CA VAL A 252 1.16 11.95 -0.44
C VAL A 252 2.07 12.48 0.67
N ALA A 253 1.56 13.32 1.58
CA ALA A 253 2.33 13.83 2.70
C ALA A 253 2.84 12.69 3.60
N LEU A 254 1.99 11.69 3.88
CA LEU A 254 2.35 10.50 4.64
C LEU A 254 3.45 9.69 3.93
N ALA A 255 3.33 9.52 2.61
CA ALA A 255 4.34 8.83 1.79
C ALA A 255 5.71 9.52 1.84
N VAL A 256 5.72 10.83 1.68
CA VAL A 256 6.95 11.64 1.75
C VAL A 256 7.58 11.58 3.15
N ALA A 257 6.77 11.68 4.20
CA ALA A 257 7.24 11.57 5.58
C ALA A 257 7.85 10.19 5.87
N GLY A 258 7.15 9.11 5.49
CA GLY A 258 7.64 7.74 5.67
C GLY A 258 8.94 7.47 4.89
N LEU A 259 8.99 7.87 3.62
CA LEU A 259 10.16 7.68 2.77
C LEU A 259 11.39 8.46 3.25
N THR A 260 11.20 9.71 3.66
CA THR A 260 12.29 10.53 4.22
C THR A 260 12.79 9.96 5.55
N MET A 261 11.89 9.48 6.40
CA MET A 261 12.24 8.79 7.64
C MET A 261 13.05 7.52 7.36
N ALA A 262 12.57 6.66 6.47
CA ALA A 262 13.25 5.41 6.10
C ALA A 262 14.67 5.67 5.58
N SER A 263 14.81 6.57 4.60
CA SER A 263 16.08 6.90 3.97
C SER A 263 17.09 7.49 4.95
N ARG A 264 16.68 8.47 5.78
CA ARG A 264 17.57 9.11 6.77
C ARG A 264 18.02 8.12 7.83
N ARG A 265 17.12 7.27 8.33
CA ARG A 265 17.46 6.29 9.36
C ARG A 265 18.33 5.16 8.82
N MET A 266 18.04 4.66 7.61
CA MET A 266 18.88 3.66 6.95
C MET A 266 20.30 4.20 6.76
N GLY A 267 20.47 5.46 6.31
CA GLY A 267 21.77 6.09 6.21
C GLY A 267 22.52 6.13 7.56
N ARG A 268 21.84 6.46 8.65
CA ARG A 268 22.45 6.48 10.00
C ARG A 268 22.80 5.09 10.53
N LEU A 269 22.08 4.06 10.12
CA LEU A 269 22.31 2.69 10.60
C LEU A 269 23.46 2.00 9.83
N LEU A 270 23.61 2.29 8.53
CA LEU A 270 24.46 1.52 7.63
C LEU A 270 25.69 2.29 7.13
N LEU A 271 25.70 3.63 7.16
CA LEU A 271 26.79 4.49 6.70
C LEU A 271 27.58 5.07 7.90
N LYS A 272 27.88 4.25 8.91
CA LYS A 272 28.72 4.63 10.06
C LYS A 272 30.19 4.54 9.69
#